data_f11e77e9aa9fa6ea4096b862f0829ce1
#
_entry.id   f11e77e9aa9fa6ea4096b862f0829ce1
#
_cell.length_a   1.000
_cell.length_b   1.000
_cell.length_c   1.000
_cell.angle_alpha   90.00
_cell.angle_beta   90.00
_cell.angle_gamma   90.00
#
_symmetry.space_group_name_H-M   'P 1'
#
loop_
_entity.id
_entity.type
_entity.pdbx_description
1 polymer ?
#
loop_
_entity_poly.entity_id
_entity_poly.type
_entity_poly.pdbx_seq_one_letter_code
_entity_poly.pdbx_strand_id
1 'polypeptide(L)'
;MAFVKIIIMAVAVAFNLFYVFLLLTSGKYDEMTAPLDDKEFPVKDVYGAGLKLIDMFHLDFKSKGANDLREKVKILYGDKYAEFYLRILYAQKFSLSMLTLALCLAMSCFASGTDSLMLFGLGLVMTGVVYYYFGTSAASKIKKQSLLYISDFPDAISTIALLVNSGMVLREAWSEVAYSSEKALHLQMRKVVDDMNNGISESDALYSFSLRCATPEIKKFTSFIIQGLEKGNKDLALSLRNQSNELWEMKRQNVLQQGQLASSKLLIPIFIMFIGILVMVMGPIITNLNV
;
A
#
# COMPACT_ATOMS: atom_id res chain seq x y z
N MET A 1 -25.07 19.50 31.53
CA MET A 1 -25.35 19.14 30.14
C MET A 1 -25.26 20.35 29.18
N ALA A 2 -26.01 21.45 29.41
CA ALA A 2 -25.97 22.64 28.54
C ALA A 2 -24.57 23.25 28.37
N PHE A 3 -23.81 23.37 29.45
CA PHE A 3 -22.47 23.96 29.43
C PHE A 3 -21.48 23.15 28.58
N VAL A 4 -21.52 21.79 28.65
CA VAL A 4 -20.69 20.89 27.84
C VAL A 4 -21.05 21.03 26.35
N LYS A 5 -22.33 21.14 26.01
CA LYS A 5 -22.79 21.35 24.64
C LYS A 5 -22.29 22.67 24.07
N ILE A 6 -22.30 23.75 24.84
CA ILE A 6 -21.78 25.05 24.41
C ILE A 6 -20.29 24.97 24.12
N ILE A 7 -19.50 24.28 24.95
CA ILE A 7 -18.07 24.09 24.74
C ILE A 7 -17.82 23.28 23.46
N ILE A 8 -18.53 22.15 23.27
CA ILE A 8 -18.39 21.34 22.06
C ILE A 8 -18.74 22.16 20.81
N MET A 9 -19.81 22.94 20.86
CA MET A 9 -20.22 23.80 19.75
C MET A 9 -19.19 24.88 19.44
N ALA A 10 -18.64 25.53 20.47
CA ALA A 10 -17.57 26.52 20.27
C ALA A 10 -16.31 25.91 19.66
N VAL A 11 -15.87 24.76 20.13
CA VAL A 11 -14.71 24.03 19.59
C VAL A 11 -14.99 23.60 18.15
N ALA A 12 -16.19 23.10 17.85
CA ALA A 12 -16.58 22.65 16.51
C ALA A 12 -16.58 23.82 15.52
N VAL A 13 -17.15 24.97 15.90
CA VAL A 13 -17.16 26.17 15.05
C VAL A 13 -15.74 26.69 14.82
N ALA A 14 -14.94 26.81 15.88
CA ALA A 14 -13.55 27.26 15.78
C ALA A 14 -12.71 26.35 14.87
N PHE A 15 -12.86 25.03 15.02
CA PHE A 15 -12.14 24.05 14.19
C PHE A 15 -12.58 24.10 12.73
N ASN A 16 -13.88 24.19 12.45
CA ASN A 16 -14.40 24.29 11.10
C ASN A 16 -13.94 25.61 10.41
N LEU A 17 -13.97 26.73 11.12
CA LEU A 17 -13.44 28.01 10.61
C LEU A 17 -11.95 27.92 10.29
N PHE A 18 -11.18 27.28 11.17
CA PHE A 18 -9.76 27.05 10.94
C PHE A 18 -9.52 26.14 9.71
N TYR A 19 -10.30 25.08 9.56
CA TYR A 19 -10.19 24.17 8.42
C TYR A 19 -10.55 24.88 7.10
N VAL A 20 -11.63 25.65 7.07
CA VAL A 20 -12.02 26.46 5.89
C VAL A 20 -10.95 27.51 5.58
N PHE A 21 -10.38 28.15 6.58
CA PHE A 21 -9.26 29.08 6.40
C PHE A 21 -8.04 28.38 5.75
N LEU A 22 -7.70 27.15 6.16
CA LEU A 22 -6.63 26.37 5.54
C LEU A 22 -6.96 26.08 4.08
N LEU A 23 -8.19 25.67 3.76
CA LEU A 23 -8.63 25.39 2.39
C LEU A 23 -8.56 26.63 1.50
N LEU A 24 -9.11 27.75 1.93
CA LEU A 24 -9.14 28.99 1.15
C LEU A 24 -7.72 29.55 0.88
N THR A 25 -6.79 29.29 1.78
CA THR A 25 -5.42 29.77 1.66
C THR A 25 -4.46 28.72 1.09
N SER A 26 -4.96 27.54 0.69
CA SER A 26 -4.17 26.43 0.12
C SER A 26 -3.95 26.53 -1.40
N GLY A 27 -4.56 27.46 -2.11
CA GLY A 27 -4.49 27.59 -3.58
C GLY A 27 -3.08 27.63 -4.17
N LYS A 28 -2.09 28.05 -3.38
CA LYS A 28 -0.67 28.01 -3.76
C LYS A 28 -0.15 26.58 -4.02
N TYR A 29 -0.80 25.57 -3.45
CA TYR A 29 -0.37 24.16 -3.55
C TYR A 29 -1.11 23.38 -4.64
N ASP A 30 -2.07 24.00 -5.34
CA ASP A 30 -2.84 23.35 -6.41
C ASP A 30 -1.93 22.91 -7.57
N GLU A 31 -0.89 23.67 -7.89
CA GLU A 31 0.11 23.28 -8.89
C GLU A 31 0.90 22.02 -8.48
N MET A 32 1.10 21.79 -7.18
CA MET A 32 1.79 20.60 -6.68
C MET A 32 0.87 19.36 -6.71
N THR A 33 -0.43 19.53 -6.56
CA THR A 33 -1.41 18.43 -6.57
C THR A 33 -1.96 18.14 -7.96
N ALA A 34 -1.88 19.07 -8.91
CA ALA A 34 -2.34 18.93 -10.28
C ALA A 34 -1.81 17.67 -11.02
N PRO A 35 -0.51 17.31 -10.94
CA PRO A 35 0.04 16.17 -11.65
C PRO A 35 -0.34 14.80 -11.03
N LEU A 36 -1.08 14.77 -9.91
CA LEU A 36 -1.46 13.53 -9.25
C LEU A 36 -2.62 12.84 -9.97
N ASP A 37 -2.53 11.52 -10.15
CA ASP A 37 -3.60 10.70 -10.72
C ASP A 37 -4.77 10.55 -9.73
N ASP A 38 -5.99 10.92 -10.16
CA ASP A 38 -7.21 10.86 -9.34
C ASP A 38 -7.56 9.44 -8.88
N LYS A 39 -7.16 8.41 -9.65
CA LYS A 39 -7.36 7.01 -9.27
C LYS A 39 -6.47 6.58 -8.10
N GLU A 40 -5.30 7.17 -8.01
CA GLU A 40 -4.31 6.85 -6.99
C GLU A 40 -4.46 7.74 -5.75
N PHE A 41 -4.85 8.99 -5.94
CA PHE A 41 -5.00 10.02 -4.91
C PHE A 41 -6.41 10.64 -4.94
N PRO A 42 -7.40 9.94 -4.35
CA PRO A 42 -8.78 10.44 -4.33
C PRO A 42 -8.86 11.75 -3.53
N VAL A 43 -9.69 12.69 -4.03
CA VAL A 43 -9.94 14.00 -3.38
C VAL A 43 -8.66 14.84 -3.23
N LYS A 44 -7.81 14.84 -4.25
CA LYS A 44 -6.52 15.57 -4.25
C LYS A 44 -6.64 17.07 -3.97
N ASP A 45 -7.79 17.68 -4.32
CA ASP A 45 -8.06 19.12 -4.12
C ASP A 45 -8.02 19.54 -2.65
N VAL A 46 -8.24 18.59 -1.73
CA VAL A 46 -8.21 18.85 -0.29
C VAL A 46 -6.79 18.78 0.29
N TYR A 47 -5.83 18.17 -0.44
CA TYR A 47 -4.47 17.96 0.09
C TYR A 47 -3.69 19.25 0.31
N GLY A 48 -4.08 20.33 -0.37
CA GLY A 48 -3.52 21.66 -0.15
C GLY A 48 -3.59 22.12 1.31
N ALA A 49 -4.69 21.83 2.02
CA ALA A 49 -4.83 22.12 3.44
C ALA A 49 -3.77 21.37 4.30
N GLY A 50 -3.53 20.10 3.98
CA GLY A 50 -2.51 19.30 4.65
C GLY A 50 -1.08 19.78 4.36
N LEU A 51 -0.77 20.17 3.10
CA LEU A 51 0.52 20.74 2.73
C LEU A 51 0.79 22.04 3.48
N LYS A 52 -0.22 22.91 3.57
CA LYS A 52 -0.12 24.16 4.31
C LYS A 52 0.13 23.93 5.80
N LEU A 53 -0.53 22.93 6.38
CA LEU A 53 -0.33 22.57 7.78
C LEU A 53 1.10 22.06 8.02
N ILE A 54 1.65 21.23 7.12
CA ILE A 54 3.03 20.75 7.17
C ILE A 54 4.00 21.93 7.16
N ASP A 55 3.79 22.90 6.26
CA ASP A 55 4.65 24.07 6.15
C ASP A 55 4.50 25.02 7.35
N MET A 56 3.28 25.21 7.86
CA MET A 56 3.01 26.07 9.03
C MET A 56 3.67 25.54 10.30
N PHE A 57 3.67 24.21 10.51
CA PHE A 57 4.27 23.58 11.69
C PHE A 57 5.73 23.15 11.46
N HIS A 58 6.33 23.46 10.30
CA HIS A 58 7.70 23.06 9.94
C HIS A 58 7.97 21.58 10.30
N LEU A 59 7.05 20.68 9.89
CA LEU A 59 7.15 19.28 10.25
C LEU A 59 8.33 18.61 9.52
N ASP A 60 9.42 18.40 10.27
CA ASP A 60 10.59 17.66 9.81
C ASP A 60 10.30 16.15 9.82
N PHE A 61 10.37 15.51 8.65
CA PHE A 61 10.13 14.07 8.48
C PHE A 61 11.38 13.24 8.84
N LYS A 62 11.91 13.42 10.07
CA LYS A 62 13.11 12.71 10.58
C LYS A 62 12.77 11.56 11.55
N SER A 63 11.49 11.26 11.78
CA SER A 63 11.10 10.17 12.67
C SER A 63 11.36 8.80 12.02
N LYS A 64 11.51 7.75 12.86
CA LYS A 64 11.66 6.35 12.37
C LYS A 64 10.54 5.96 11.38
N GLY A 65 9.30 6.34 11.67
CA GLY A 65 8.16 6.09 10.78
C GLY A 65 8.23 6.87 9.46
N ALA A 66 8.80 8.09 9.47
CA ALA A 66 9.00 8.86 8.25
C ALA A 66 10.10 8.27 7.36
N ASN A 67 11.19 7.76 7.97
CA ASN A 67 12.25 7.08 7.22
C ASN A 67 11.76 5.76 6.59
N ASP A 68 10.99 4.94 7.33
CA ASP A 68 10.36 3.73 6.79
C ASP A 68 9.38 4.06 5.63
N LEU A 69 8.59 5.12 5.77
CA LEU A 69 7.72 5.58 4.70
C LEU A 69 8.52 6.12 3.50
N ARG A 70 9.63 6.83 3.74
CA ARG A 70 10.53 7.31 2.67
C ARG A 70 11.11 6.16 1.86
N GLU A 71 11.58 5.08 2.49
CA GLU A 71 12.05 3.88 1.79
C GLU A 71 10.95 3.24 0.96
N LYS A 72 9.74 3.12 1.49
CA LYS A 72 8.58 2.63 0.76
C LYS A 72 8.24 3.50 -0.45
N VAL A 73 8.30 4.81 -0.29
CA VAL A 73 8.04 5.77 -1.38
C VAL A 73 9.14 5.70 -2.46
N LYS A 74 10.41 5.51 -2.08
CA LYS A 74 11.50 5.27 -3.04
C LYS A 74 11.25 4.04 -3.91
N ILE A 75 10.74 2.97 -3.31
CA ILE A 75 10.38 1.74 -4.05
C ILE A 75 9.24 2.00 -5.04
N LEU A 76 8.20 2.76 -4.66
CA LEU A 76 7.00 3.01 -5.48
C LEU A 76 7.25 4.00 -6.61
N TYR A 77 7.91 5.12 -6.32
CA TYR A 77 7.98 6.28 -7.21
C TYR A 77 9.41 6.64 -7.65
N GLY A 78 10.42 5.93 -7.12
CA GLY A 78 11.84 6.16 -7.39
C GLY A 78 12.45 7.25 -6.49
N ASP A 79 13.81 7.26 -6.45
CA ASP A 79 14.58 8.17 -5.57
C ASP A 79 14.33 9.65 -5.87
N LYS A 80 14.25 10.00 -7.16
CA LYS A 80 14.09 11.39 -7.61
C LYS A 80 12.83 12.07 -7.09
N TYR A 81 11.75 11.33 -6.94
CA TYR A 81 10.44 11.86 -6.54
C TYR A 81 10.05 11.49 -5.11
N ALA A 82 10.93 10.80 -4.39
CA ALA A 82 10.64 10.26 -3.05
C ALA A 82 10.21 11.33 -2.05
N GLU A 83 10.90 12.46 -1.99
CA GLU A 83 10.56 13.56 -1.06
C GLU A 83 9.23 14.23 -1.44
N PHE A 84 8.95 14.39 -2.72
CA PHE A 84 7.69 14.93 -3.21
C PHE A 84 6.51 14.04 -2.78
N TYR A 85 6.55 12.74 -3.10
CA TYR A 85 5.47 11.82 -2.75
C TYR A 85 5.37 11.57 -1.26
N LEU A 86 6.47 11.63 -0.51
CA LEU A 86 6.46 11.59 0.95
C LEU A 86 5.61 12.72 1.53
N ARG A 87 5.84 13.96 1.07
CA ARG A 87 5.06 15.14 1.49
C ARG A 87 3.58 15.00 1.10
N ILE A 88 3.29 14.51 -0.10
CA ILE A 88 1.91 14.27 -0.56
C ILE A 88 1.19 13.22 0.30
N LEU A 89 1.82 12.11 0.65
CA LEU A 89 1.21 11.08 1.51
C LEU A 89 0.94 11.59 2.93
N TYR A 90 1.83 12.41 3.49
CA TYR A 90 1.57 13.07 4.76
C TYR A 90 0.46 14.11 4.64
N ALA A 91 0.45 14.91 3.58
CA ALA A 91 -0.62 15.87 3.32
C ALA A 91 -1.99 15.18 3.17
N GLN A 92 -2.05 14.07 2.43
CA GLN A 92 -3.24 13.22 2.31
C GLN A 92 -3.75 12.77 3.69
N LYS A 93 -2.85 12.21 4.49
CA LYS A 93 -3.16 11.71 5.83
C LYS A 93 -3.72 12.80 6.74
N PHE A 94 -3.07 13.97 6.80
CA PHE A 94 -3.52 15.08 7.64
C PHE A 94 -4.80 15.72 7.12
N SER A 95 -4.87 15.98 5.82
CA SER A 95 -6.02 16.65 5.21
C SER A 95 -7.31 15.84 5.34
N LEU A 96 -7.26 14.53 5.04
CA LEU A 96 -8.44 13.66 5.13
C LEU A 96 -8.85 13.41 6.59
N SER A 97 -7.91 13.31 7.51
CA SER A 97 -8.25 13.21 8.93
C SER A 97 -8.88 14.50 9.47
N MET A 98 -8.41 15.67 9.04
CA MET A 98 -9.04 16.94 9.40
C MET A 98 -10.42 17.11 8.78
N LEU A 99 -10.59 16.69 7.52
CA LEU A 99 -11.90 16.72 6.84
C LEU A 99 -12.92 15.87 7.61
N THR A 100 -12.56 14.64 7.96
CA THR A 100 -13.47 13.75 8.72
C THR A 100 -13.79 14.32 10.09
N LEU A 101 -12.82 14.87 10.79
CA LEU A 101 -13.05 15.54 12.08
C LEU A 101 -13.97 16.76 11.92
N ALA A 102 -13.76 17.61 10.92
CA ALA A 102 -14.59 18.78 10.65
C ALA A 102 -16.05 18.40 10.37
N LEU A 103 -16.27 17.37 9.54
CA LEU A 103 -17.62 16.86 9.24
C LEU A 103 -18.31 16.30 10.49
N CYS A 104 -17.62 15.47 11.29
CA CYS A 104 -18.19 14.90 12.51
C CYS A 104 -18.50 15.98 13.55
N LEU A 105 -17.63 16.97 13.70
CA LEU A 105 -17.87 18.12 14.57
C LEU A 105 -19.07 18.95 14.10
N ALA A 106 -19.19 19.20 12.79
CA ALA A 106 -20.35 19.91 12.24
C ALA A 106 -21.65 19.14 12.53
N MET A 107 -21.68 17.82 12.33
CA MET A 107 -22.84 16.97 12.64
C MET A 107 -23.17 16.99 14.14
N SER A 108 -22.17 17.02 15.02
CA SER A 108 -22.36 17.09 16.48
C SER A 108 -23.05 18.40 16.90
N CYS A 109 -22.93 19.51 16.15
CA CYS A 109 -23.63 20.75 16.41
C CYS A 109 -25.15 20.67 16.20
N PHE A 110 -25.61 19.84 15.25
CA PHE A 110 -27.04 19.65 14.96
C PHE A 110 -27.72 18.69 15.92
N ALA A 111 -26.98 17.83 16.61
CA ALA A 111 -27.52 16.90 17.57
C ALA A 111 -27.90 17.55 18.90
N SER A 112 -28.88 16.99 19.59
CA SER A 112 -29.37 17.49 20.89
C SER A 112 -29.08 16.54 22.02
N GLY A 113 -28.75 17.07 23.19
CA GLY A 113 -28.61 16.31 24.45
C GLY A 113 -27.35 15.40 24.46
N THR A 114 -27.58 14.14 24.84
CA THR A 114 -26.53 13.08 24.95
C THR A 114 -25.98 12.68 23.58
N ASP A 115 -26.76 12.82 22.51
CA ASP A 115 -26.40 12.42 21.16
C ASP A 115 -25.25 13.25 20.61
N SER A 116 -25.14 14.53 21.00
CA SER A 116 -24.02 15.41 20.63
C SER A 116 -22.67 14.88 21.17
N LEU A 117 -22.66 14.37 22.42
CA LEU A 117 -21.46 13.80 23.04
C LEU A 117 -21.08 12.46 22.38
N MET A 118 -22.08 11.63 22.06
CA MET A 118 -21.86 10.36 21.33
C MET A 118 -21.29 10.61 19.93
N LEU A 119 -21.83 11.56 19.18
CA LEU A 119 -21.33 11.94 17.86
C LEU A 119 -19.92 12.52 17.91
N PHE A 120 -19.60 13.31 18.91
CA PHE A 120 -18.24 13.82 19.14
C PHE A 120 -17.26 12.67 19.39
N GLY A 121 -17.58 11.72 20.28
CA GLY A 121 -16.77 10.55 20.55
C GLY A 121 -16.57 9.66 19.33
N LEU A 122 -17.66 9.40 18.60
CA LEU A 122 -17.62 8.64 17.35
C LEU A 122 -16.75 9.35 16.29
N GLY A 123 -16.84 10.67 16.21
CA GLY A 123 -16.01 11.48 15.33
C GLY A 123 -14.51 11.35 15.59
N LEU A 124 -14.10 11.33 16.87
CA LEU A 124 -12.70 11.10 17.24
C LEU A 124 -12.23 9.70 16.83
N VAL A 125 -13.04 8.67 17.07
CA VAL A 125 -12.73 7.29 16.67
C VAL A 125 -12.59 7.20 15.14
N MET A 126 -13.53 7.74 14.37
CA MET A 126 -13.51 7.73 12.91
C MET A 126 -12.28 8.47 12.36
N THR A 127 -11.94 9.62 12.94
CA THR A 127 -10.71 10.35 12.56
C THR A 127 -9.46 9.52 12.82
N GLY A 128 -9.39 8.80 13.95
CA GLY A 128 -8.30 7.87 14.24
C GLY A 128 -8.19 6.72 13.23
N VAL A 129 -9.32 6.14 12.83
CA VAL A 129 -9.37 5.09 11.81
C VAL A 129 -8.87 5.60 10.46
N VAL A 130 -9.34 6.77 10.02
CA VAL A 130 -8.90 7.41 8.76
C VAL A 130 -7.41 7.71 8.79
N TYR A 131 -6.91 8.28 9.89
CA TYR A 131 -5.50 8.56 10.07
C TYR A 131 -4.63 7.31 9.99
N TYR A 132 -5.05 6.19 10.60
CA TYR A 132 -4.37 4.90 10.54
C TYR A 132 -4.42 4.30 9.14
N TYR A 133 -5.58 4.30 8.50
CA TYR A 133 -5.79 3.74 7.16
C TYR A 133 -4.87 4.40 6.12
N PHE A 134 -4.85 5.72 6.06
CA PHE A 134 -3.97 6.43 5.12
C PHE A 134 -2.49 6.36 5.53
N GLY A 135 -2.19 6.16 6.80
CA GLY A 135 -0.83 5.88 7.27
C GLY A 135 -0.24 4.57 6.74
N THR A 136 -1.07 3.57 6.45
CA THR A 136 -0.66 2.25 5.95
C THR A 136 -0.81 2.09 4.43
N SER A 137 -1.34 3.09 3.73
CA SER A 137 -1.67 3.01 2.30
C SER A 137 -0.47 2.70 1.41
N ALA A 138 0.70 3.31 1.65
CA ALA A 138 1.93 3.04 0.91
C ALA A 138 2.39 1.58 1.05
N ALA A 139 2.38 1.03 2.27
CA ALA A 139 2.73 -0.37 2.51
C ALA A 139 1.76 -1.33 1.81
N SER A 140 0.47 -1.00 1.79
CA SER A 140 -0.56 -1.77 1.09
C SER A 140 -0.35 -1.76 -0.43
N LYS A 141 0.02 -0.61 -1.01
CA LYS A 141 0.36 -0.48 -2.44
C LYS A 141 1.57 -1.35 -2.82
N ILE A 142 2.67 -1.28 -2.04
CA ILE A 142 3.85 -2.12 -2.25
C ILE A 142 3.47 -3.59 -2.21
N LYS A 143 2.72 -4.01 -1.18
CA LYS A 143 2.28 -5.40 -1.05
C LYS A 143 1.47 -5.86 -2.26
N LYS A 144 0.57 -5.03 -2.77
CA LYS A 144 -0.23 -5.34 -3.96
C LYS A 144 0.66 -5.48 -5.21
N GLN A 145 1.61 -4.57 -5.42
CA GLN A 145 2.56 -4.66 -6.54
C GLN A 145 3.47 -5.88 -6.43
N SER A 146 3.99 -6.16 -5.23
CA SER A 146 4.82 -7.33 -4.96
C SER A 146 4.12 -8.64 -5.29
N LEU A 147 2.82 -8.75 -4.99
CA LEU A 147 2.02 -9.93 -5.36
C LEU A 147 1.92 -10.11 -6.88
N LEU A 148 1.80 -9.01 -7.65
CA LEU A 148 1.82 -9.08 -9.12
C LEU A 148 3.17 -9.56 -9.63
N TYR A 149 4.27 -9.08 -9.06
CA TYR A 149 5.61 -9.52 -9.45
C TYR A 149 5.84 -11.01 -9.15
N ILE A 150 5.48 -11.48 -7.95
CA ILE A 150 5.63 -12.89 -7.57
C ILE A 150 4.78 -13.82 -8.45
N SER A 151 3.60 -13.38 -8.89
CA SER A 151 2.74 -14.17 -9.76
C SER A 151 3.41 -14.54 -11.09
N ASP A 152 4.13 -13.60 -11.69
CA ASP A 152 4.76 -13.79 -13.01
C ASP A 152 6.23 -14.23 -12.92
N PHE A 153 6.83 -14.13 -11.74
CA PHE A 153 8.26 -14.38 -11.52
C PHE A 153 8.70 -15.81 -11.87
N PRO A 154 7.98 -16.88 -11.48
CA PRO A 154 8.38 -18.27 -11.85
C PRO A 154 8.42 -18.49 -13.36
N ASP A 155 7.47 -17.91 -14.09
CA ASP A 155 7.40 -18.05 -15.56
C ASP A 155 8.60 -17.36 -16.22
N ALA A 156 8.90 -16.13 -15.79
CA ALA A 156 10.04 -15.37 -16.30
C ALA A 156 11.38 -16.09 -16.04
N ILE A 157 11.58 -16.59 -14.81
CA ILE A 157 12.83 -17.28 -14.45
C ILE A 157 12.96 -18.62 -15.15
N SER A 158 11.87 -19.35 -15.37
CA SER A 158 11.88 -20.60 -16.15
C SER A 158 12.34 -20.35 -17.58
N THR A 159 11.87 -19.26 -18.20
CA THR A 159 12.28 -18.89 -19.56
C THR A 159 13.75 -18.47 -19.60
N ILE A 160 14.22 -17.67 -18.65
CA ILE A 160 15.64 -17.32 -18.53
C ILE A 160 16.49 -18.58 -18.36
N ALA A 161 16.09 -19.49 -17.47
CA ALA A 161 16.82 -20.75 -17.24
C ALA A 161 16.90 -21.60 -18.51
N LEU A 162 15.83 -21.66 -19.30
CA LEU A 162 15.79 -22.38 -20.57
C LEU A 162 16.76 -21.76 -21.58
N LEU A 163 16.74 -20.44 -21.75
CA LEU A 163 17.59 -19.72 -22.68
C LEU A 163 19.07 -19.85 -22.30
N VAL A 164 19.41 -19.70 -21.02
CA VAL A 164 20.79 -19.89 -20.54
C VAL A 164 21.26 -21.34 -20.70
N ASN A 165 20.38 -22.33 -20.46
CA ASN A 165 20.70 -23.73 -20.72
C ASN A 165 20.93 -24.06 -22.22
N SER A 166 20.32 -23.28 -23.13
CA SER A 166 20.56 -23.40 -24.57
C SER A 166 21.87 -22.74 -25.03
N GLY A 167 22.61 -22.13 -24.11
CA GLY A 167 23.90 -21.47 -24.36
C GLY A 167 23.84 -19.94 -24.52
N MET A 168 22.67 -19.34 -24.34
CA MET A 168 22.52 -17.88 -24.36
C MET A 168 23.17 -17.26 -23.13
N VAL A 169 23.83 -16.10 -23.29
CA VAL A 169 24.40 -15.34 -22.17
C VAL A 169 23.27 -14.76 -21.31
N LEU A 170 23.46 -14.70 -19.99
CA LEU A 170 22.42 -14.25 -19.04
C LEU A 170 21.84 -12.87 -19.42
N ARG A 171 22.68 -11.93 -19.81
CA ARG A 171 22.26 -10.58 -20.23
C ARG A 171 21.29 -10.62 -21.42
N GLU A 172 21.56 -11.43 -22.41
CA GLU A 172 20.71 -11.59 -23.59
C GLU A 172 19.40 -12.31 -23.23
N ALA A 173 19.49 -13.40 -22.47
CA ALA A 173 18.32 -14.13 -21.97
C ALA A 173 17.40 -13.23 -21.13
N TRP A 174 17.98 -12.39 -20.28
CA TRP A 174 17.23 -11.41 -19.51
C TRP A 174 16.53 -10.38 -20.39
N SER A 175 17.22 -9.85 -21.39
CA SER A 175 16.66 -8.89 -22.36
C SER A 175 15.49 -9.50 -23.14
N GLU A 176 15.66 -10.72 -23.64
CA GLU A 176 14.62 -11.42 -24.40
C GLU A 176 13.34 -11.58 -23.57
N VAL A 177 13.48 -12.04 -22.32
CA VAL A 177 12.34 -12.21 -21.42
C VAL A 177 11.75 -10.86 -21.01
N ALA A 178 12.55 -9.82 -20.78
CA ALA A 178 12.07 -8.50 -20.41
C ALA A 178 11.14 -7.88 -21.46
N TYR A 179 11.39 -8.14 -22.74
CA TYR A 179 10.57 -7.63 -23.84
C TYR A 179 9.48 -8.59 -24.32
N SER A 180 9.39 -9.80 -23.79
CA SER A 180 8.40 -10.80 -24.18
C SER A 180 6.97 -10.47 -23.74
N SER A 181 6.76 -9.58 -22.76
CA SER A 181 5.43 -9.27 -22.19
C SER A 181 5.36 -7.84 -21.66
N GLU A 182 4.14 -7.28 -21.57
CA GLU A 182 3.85 -5.95 -21.00
C GLU A 182 3.43 -6.01 -19.52
N LYS A 183 3.60 -7.15 -18.86
CA LYS A 183 3.24 -7.31 -17.45
C LYS A 183 4.15 -6.50 -16.52
N ALA A 184 3.66 -6.19 -15.33
CA ALA A 184 4.35 -5.33 -14.36
C ALA A 184 5.78 -5.79 -14.02
N LEU A 185 6.02 -7.09 -13.91
CA LEU A 185 7.36 -7.65 -13.68
C LEU A 185 8.29 -7.36 -14.85
N HIS A 186 7.83 -7.62 -16.08
CA HIS A 186 8.62 -7.42 -17.30
C HIS A 186 9.02 -5.95 -17.50
N LEU A 187 8.15 -5.02 -17.14
CA LEU A 187 8.49 -3.59 -17.12
C LEU A 187 9.63 -3.26 -16.14
N GLN A 188 9.68 -3.94 -14.98
CA GLN A 188 10.82 -3.79 -14.06
C GLN A 188 12.09 -4.47 -14.58
N MET A 189 11.96 -5.58 -15.31
CA MET A 189 13.08 -6.25 -15.98
C MET A 189 13.67 -5.41 -17.11
N ARG A 190 12.82 -4.68 -17.88
CA ARG A 190 13.30 -3.72 -18.91
C ARG A 190 14.17 -2.63 -18.31
N LYS A 191 13.84 -2.11 -17.14
CA LYS A 191 14.69 -1.12 -16.45
C LYS A 191 16.08 -1.66 -16.13
N VAL A 192 16.23 -2.97 -15.89
CA VAL A 192 17.56 -3.60 -15.73
C VAL A 192 18.33 -3.53 -17.02
N VAL A 193 17.67 -3.82 -18.17
CA VAL A 193 18.31 -3.73 -19.49
C VAL A 193 18.72 -2.29 -19.78
N ASP A 194 17.86 -1.32 -19.48
CA ASP A 194 18.17 0.11 -19.64
C ASP A 194 19.36 0.54 -18.76
N ASP A 195 19.38 0.10 -17.49
CA ASP A 195 20.47 0.36 -16.54
C ASP A 195 21.80 -0.19 -17.11
N MET A 196 21.80 -1.44 -17.60
CA MET A 196 22.98 -2.06 -18.22
C MET A 196 23.43 -1.36 -19.51
N ASN A 197 22.48 -0.88 -20.34
CA ASN A 197 22.78 -0.13 -21.54
C ASN A 197 23.32 1.27 -21.27
N ASN A 198 22.97 1.84 -20.10
CA ASN A 198 23.51 3.10 -19.60
C ASN A 198 24.88 2.94 -18.89
N GLY A 199 25.47 1.74 -18.90
CA GLY A 199 26.80 1.48 -18.36
C GLY A 199 26.82 1.09 -16.88
N ILE A 200 25.66 0.84 -16.25
CA ILE A 200 25.59 0.29 -14.91
C ILE A 200 26.02 -1.19 -14.94
N SER A 201 26.77 -1.64 -13.94
CA SER A 201 27.19 -3.04 -13.87
C SER A 201 25.99 -3.98 -13.79
N GLU A 202 26.15 -5.20 -14.34
CA GLU A 202 25.07 -6.22 -14.31
C GLU A 202 24.64 -6.55 -12.89
N SER A 203 25.59 -6.64 -11.94
CA SER A 203 25.33 -6.86 -10.52
C SER A 203 24.53 -5.72 -9.88
N ASP A 204 24.90 -4.46 -10.15
CA ASP A 204 24.22 -3.29 -9.58
C ASP A 204 22.80 -3.11 -10.17
N ALA A 205 22.65 -3.37 -11.47
CA ALA A 205 21.34 -3.32 -12.14
C ALA A 205 20.38 -4.37 -11.57
N LEU A 206 20.85 -5.61 -11.36
CA LEU A 206 20.10 -6.69 -10.72
C LEU A 206 19.80 -6.38 -9.25
N TYR A 207 20.76 -5.84 -8.50
CA TYR A 207 20.53 -5.40 -7.13
C TYR A 207 19.42 -4.34 -7.06
N SER A 208 19.47 -3.34 -7.91
CA SER A 208 18.45 -2.29 -8.02
C SER A 208 17.06 -2.86 -8.36
N PHE A 209 17.00 -3.87 -9.23
CA PHE A 209 15.77 -4.60 -9.54
C PHE A 209 15.20 -5.28 -8.29
N SER A 210 16.03 -5.93 -7.49
CA SER A 210 15.58 -6.57 -6.24
C SER A 210 14.95 -5.59 -5.25
N LEU A 211 15.52 -4.39 -5.16
CA LEU A 211 14.98 -3.33 -4.31
C LEU A 211 13.64 -2.80 -4.84
N ARG A 212 13.52 -2.57 -6.16
CA ARG A 212 12.29 -2.09 -6.79
C ARG A 212 11.14 -3.08 -6.67
N CYS A 213 11.41 -4.38 -6.76
CA CYS A 213 10.38 -5.42 -6.62
C CYS A 213 9.96 -5.66 -5.17
N ALA A 214 10.80 -5.34 -4.19
CA ALA A 214 10.52 -5.39 -2.75
C ALA A 214 9.97 -6.74 -2.24
N THR A 215 10.40 -7.87 -2.84
CA THR A 215 9.98 -9.23 -2.47
C THR A 215 11.15 -10.08 -2.01
N PRO A 216 11.01 -10.88 -0.94
CA PRO A 216 12.07 -11.74 -0.45
C PRO A 216 12.55 -12.75 -1.51
N GLU A 217 11.63 -13.29 -2.31
CA GLU A 217 11.90 -14.30 -3.33
C GLU A 217 12.78 -13.72 -4.46
N ILE A 218 12.42 -12.53 -4.96
CA ILE A 218 13.21 -11.86 -5.99
C ILE A 218 14.57 -11.44 -5.42
N LYS A 219 14.63 -10.96 -4.18
CA LYS A 219 15.88 -10.61 -3.52
C LYS A 219 16.80 -11.83 -3.36
N LYS A 220 16.26 -12.98 -2.92
CA LYS A 220 17.01 -14.24 -2.81
C LYS A 220 17.57 -14.65 -4.18
N PHE A 221 16.73 -14.63 -5.19
CA PHE A 221 17.10 -14.98 -6.56
C PHE A 221 18.19 -14.05 -7.13
N THR A 222 18.02 -12.74 -7.06
CA THR A 222 19.00 -11.78 -7.58
C THR A 222 20.34 -11.88 -6.85
N SER A 223 20.33 -12.03 -5.52
CA SER A 223 21.57 -12.26 -4.75
C SER A 223 22.29 -13.52 -5.20
N PHE A 224 21.54 -14.57 -5.51
CA PHE A 224 22.08 -15.82 -6.03
C PHE A 224 22.70 -15.63 -7.42
N ILE A 225 22.04 -14.92 -8.33
CA ILE A 225 22.55 -14.64 -9.68
C ILE A 225 23.84 -13.79 -9.58
N ILE A 226 23.85 -12.75 -8.75
CA ILE A 226 25.03 -11.88 -8.55
C ILE A 226 26.22 -12.72 -8.07
N GLN A 227 26.03 -13.61 -7.09
CA GLN A 227 27.08 -14.53 -6.65
C GLN A 227 27.55 -15.49 -7.75
N GLY A 228 26.64 -15.94 -8.61
CA GLY A 228 26.97 -16.78 -9.77
C GLY A 228 27.80 -16.06 -10.83
N LEU A 229 27.50 -14.78 -11.07
CA LEU A 229 28.28 -13.92 -11.98
C LEU A 229 29.70 -13.69 -11.45
N GLU A 230 29.86 -13.49 -10.15
CA GLU A 230 31.19 -13.29 -9.52
C GLU A 230 32.05 -14.56 -9.51
N LYS A 231 31.42 -15.75 -9.36
CA LYS A 231 32.14 -17.03 -9.29
C LYS A 231 32.41 -17.69 -10.64
N GLY A 232 31.79 -17.19 -11.71
CA GLY A 232 31.91 -17.72 -13.07
C GLY A 232 30.76 -18.64 -13.47
N ASN A 233 30.46 -18.63 -14.77
CA ASN A 233 29.20 -19.10 -15.37
C ASN A 233 28.97 -20.64 -15.39
N LYS A 234 29.92 -21.49 -14.98
CA LYS A 234 29.79 -22.95 -15.20
C LYS A 234 28.59 -23.58 -14.50
N ASP A 235 28.21 -23.07 -13.32
CA ASP A 235 27.14 -23.65 -12.52
C ASP A 235 25.83 -22.82 -12.57
N LEU A 236 25.86 -21.69 -13.26
CA LEU A 236 24.73 -20.75 -13.29
C LEU A 236 23.47 -21.37 -13.91
N ALA A 237 23.64 -22.10 -15.02
CA ALA A 237 22.52 -22.72 -15.75
C ALA A 237 21.81 -23.80 -14.91
N LEU A 238 22.58 -24.71 -14.28
CA LEU A 238 22.02 -25.72 -13.39
C LEU A 238 21.33 -25.11 -12.18
N SER A 239 21.93 -24.08 -11.65
CA SER A 239 21.45 -23.37 -10.48
C SER A 239 20.18 -22.56 -10.79
N LEU A 240 20.09 -21.93 -11.95
CA LEU A 240 18.86 -21.28 -12.46
C LEU A 240 17.71 -22.28 -12.58
N ARG A 241 17.98 -23.48 -13.08
CA ARG A 241 16.98 -24.53 -13.19
C ARG A 241 16.46 -24.96 -11.81
N ASN A 242 17.34 -25.14 -10.85
CA ASN A 242 16.95 -25.51 -9.48
C ASN A 242 16.10 -24.40 -8.82
N GLN A 243 16.49 -23.14 -8.97
CA GLN A 243 15.71 -21.99 -8.47
C GLN A 243 14.35 -21.89 -9.17
N SER A 244 14.28 -22.13 -10.48
CA SER A 244 13.01 -22.19 -11.22
C SER A 244 12.07 -23.23 -10.64
N ASN A 245 12.54 -24.46 -10.39
CA ASN A 245 11.75 -25.51 -9.79
C ASN A 245 11.24 -25.14 -8.38
N GLU A 246 12.11 -24.56 -7.53
CA GLU A 246 11.71 -24.06 -6.20
C GLU A 246 10.61 -23.02 -6.27
N LEU A 247 10.71 -22.06 -7.21
CA LEU A 247 9.71 -21.00 -7.43
C LEU A 247 8.37 -21.58 -7.91
N TRP A 248 8.39 -22.60 -8.75
CA TRP A 248 7.18 -23.30 -9.20
C TRP A 248 6.47 -24.04 -8.07
N GLU A 249 7.22 -24.71 -7.20
CA GLU A 249 6.66 -25.37 -6.02
C GLU A 249 6.05 -24.35 -5.05
N MET A 250 6.72 -23.21 -4.82
CA MET A 250 6.16 -22.12 -4.01
C MET A 250 4.88 -21.54 -4.63
N LYS A 251 4.84 -21.34 -5.95
CA LYS A 251 3.63 -20.88 -6.66
C LYS A 251 2.48 -21.87 -6.48
N ARG A 252 2.75 -23.14 -6.65
CA ARG A 252 1.76 -24.22 -6.45
C ARG A 252 1.20 -24.22 -5.02
N GLN A 253 2.08 -24.15 -4.02
CA GLN A 253 1.68 -24.08 -2.61
C GLN A 253 0.83 -22.85 -2.32
N ASN A 254 1.21 -21.68 -2.82
CA ASN A 254 0.45 -20.45 -2.66
C ASN A 254 -0.96 -20.55 -3.26
N VAL A 255 -1.10 -21.13 -4.45
CA VAL A 255 -2.41 -21.37 -5.09
C VAL A 255 -3.28 -22.32 -4.26
N LEU A 256 -2.70 -23.41 -3.75
CA LEU A 256 -3.40 -24.34 -2.87
C LEU A 256 -3.87 -23.68 -1.57
N GLN A 257 -3.01 -22.87 -0.93
CA GLN A 257 -3.36 -22.11 0.25
C GLN A 257 -4.49 -21.10 -0.01
N GLN A 258 -4.45 -20.40 -1.15
CA GLN A 258 -5.53 -19.49 -1.54
C GLN A 258 -6.86 -20.23 -1.73
N GLY A 259 -6.83 -21.43 -2.32
CA GLY A 259 -7.99 -22.30 -2.45
C GLY A 259 -8.57 -22.72 -1.08
N GLN A 260 -7.71 -23.11 -0.14
CA GLN A 260 -8.11 -23.45 1.23
C GLN A 260 -8.70 -22.26 1.98
N LEU A 261 -8.08 -21.08 1.85
CA LEU A 261 -8.60 -19.84 2.45
C LEU A 261 -9.94 -19.44 1.86
N ALA A 262 -10.15 -19.64 0.55
CA ALA A 262 -11.45 -19.39 -0.09
C ALA A 262 -12.53 -20.32 0.48
N SER A 263 -12.23 -21.61 0.66
CA SER A 263 -13.14 -22.57 1.29
C SER A 263 -13.45 -22.21 2.74
N SER A 264 -12.45 -21.78 3.51
CA SER A 264 -12.63 -21.35 4.90
C SER A 264 -13.51 -20.12 5.02
N LYS A 265 -13.44 -19.18 4.06
CA LYS A 265 -14.31 -18.00 4.04
C LYS A 265 -15.79 -18.31 3.85
N LEU A 266 -16.13 -19.45 3.26
CA LEU A 266 -17.52 -19.92 3.14
C LEU A 266 -18.12 -20.37 4.48
N LEU A 267 -17.28 -20.71 5.46
CA LEU A 267 -17.78 -21.05 6.81
C LEU A 267 -18.42 -19.87 7.53
N ILE A 268 -17.98 -18.62 7.26
CA ILE A 268 -18.50 -17.42 7.93
C ILE A 268 -20.01 -17.22 7.64
N PRO A 269 -20.48 -17.21 6.39
CA PRO A 269 -21.92 -17.10 6.11
C PRO A 269 -22.74 -18.25 6.69
N ILE A 270 -22.21 -19.47 6.65
CA ILE A 270 -22.87 -20.66 7.22
C ILE A 270 -23.02 -20.50 8.73
N PHE A 271 -21.99 -20.00 9.42
CA PHE A 271 -22.04 -19.75 10.86
C PHE A 271 -23.05 -18.66 11.24
N ILE A 272 -23.13 -17.59 10.46
CA ILE A 272 -24.13 -16.52 10.64
C ILE A 272 -25.54 -17.08 10.45
N MET A 273 -25.76 -17.91 9.42
CA MET A 273 -27.06 -18.54 9.18
C MET A 273 -27.42 -19.49 10.33
N PHE A 274 -26.48 -20.26 10.86
CA PHE A 274 -26.70 -21.15 12.01
C PHE A 274 -27.09 -20.36 13.27
N ILE A 275 -26.40 -19.23 13.55
CA ILE A 275 -26.80 -18.34 14.66
C ILE A 275 -28.21 -17.81 14.47
N GLY A 276 -28.59 -17.40 13.25
CA GLY A 276 -29.95 -16.94 12.94
C GLY A 276 -31.02 -17.98 13.24
N ILE A 277 -30.80 -19.23 12.85
CA ILE A 277 -31.68 -20.37 13.13
C ILE A 277 -31.75 -20.59 14.66
N LEU A 278 -30.63 -20.54 15.34
CA LEU A 278 -30.55 -20.77 16.79
C LEU A 278 -31.34 -19.70 17.56
N VAL A 279 -31.22 -18.43 17.17
CA VAL A 279 -32.00 -17.32 17.74
C VAL A 279 -33.51 -17.52 17.49
N MET A 280 -33.88 -17.96 16.27
CA MET A 280 -35.29 -18.20 15.90
C MET A 280 -35.91 -19.33 16.74
N VAL A 281 -35.16 -20.38 17.04
CA VAL A 281 -35.61 -21.51 17.84
C VAL A 281 -35.63 -21.19 19.34
N MET A 282 -34.59 -20.51 19.85
CA MET A 282 -34.45 -20.19 21.28
C MET A 282 -35.36 -19.02 21.70
N GLY A 283 -35.69 -18.10 20.81
CA GLY A 283 -36.50 -16.93 21.11
C GLY A 283 -37.87 -17.30 21.75
N PRO A 284 -38.69 -18.16 21.15
CA PRO A 284 -39.98 -18.60 21.74
C PRO A 284 -39.82 -19.35 23.04
N ILE A 285 -38.73 -20.12 23.21
CA ILE A 285 -38.48 -20.88 24.43
C ILE A 285 -38.20 -19.94 25.61
N ILE A 286 -37.37 -18.91 25.40
CA ILE A 286 -37.03 -17.91 26.40
C ILE A 286 -38.25 -17.07 26.79
N THR A 287 -39.08 -16.68 25.82
CA THR A 287 -40.31 -15.92 26.11
C THR A 287 -41.34 -16.73 26.87
N ASN A 288 -41.46 -18.03 26.59
CA ASN A 288 -42.40 -18.92 27.33
C ASN A 288 -41.90 -19.33 28.72
N LEU A 289 -40.61 -19.22 29.04
CA LEU A 289 -40.07 -19.49 30.37
C LEU A 289 -40.23 -18.31 31.33
N ASN A 290 -40.55 -17.11 30.83
CA ASN A 290 -40.81 -15.91 31.63
C ASN A 290 -42.30 -15.63 31.90
N VAL A 291 -43.20 -16.54 31.54
CA VAL A 291 -44.62 -16.53 31.92
C VAL A 291 -44.86 -17.64 32.92
#